data_0ed6268f39a82b06e8a1087ad1c33fa8
#
_entry.id   0ed6268f39a82b06e8a1087ad1c33fa8
#
_cell.length_a   1.000
_cell.length_b   1.000
_cell.length_c   1.000
_cell.angle_alpha   90.00
_cell.angle_beta   90.00
_cell.angle_gamma   90.00
#
_symmetry.space_group_name_H-M   'P 1'
#
loop_
_entity.id
_entity.type
_entity.pdbx_description
1 polymer ?
#
loop_
_entity_poly.entity_id
_entity_poly.type
_entity_poly.pdbx_seq_one_letter_code
_entity_poly.pdbx_strand_id
1 'polypeptide(L)'
;MEGGRELAGWLLARRGAIETAAIGRLGSAPPAGSAEAEALRRFRSFVLLTLGQGDEAAPSLEGVRTGERRMRRWLEAWVEAAAETAGPDADAVQGRLAPLRERFLLALRETSAARRASGAPLPGRRRVVSAAIDRVCDAFLAIDADTGAIADANPAAGALLGTTRDRLLGADAMAYVPAEARELWWAQLDAVAEGSERRRFRAGLQDAAGRALAVDATVTRFATRARTLALVVART
;
A
#
# COMPACT_ATOMS: atom_id res chain seq x y z
N MET A 1 15.28 -22.20 20.02
CA MET A 1 16.10 -21.25 19.21
C MET A 1 16.35 -19.97 20.02
N GLU A 2 17.43 -19.95 20.82
CA GLU A 2 17.69 -18.86 21.77
C GLU A 2 18.53 -17.70 21.18
N GLY A 3 19.38 -17.97 20.19
CA GLY A 3 20.26 -16.96 19.58
C GLY A 3 19.75 -16.36 18.28
N GLY A 4 19.97 -15.05 18.05
CA GLY A 4 19.61 -14.39 16.79
C GLY A 4 20.28 -15.02 15.56
N ARG A 5 21.58 -15.36 15.67
CA ARG A 5 22.36 -16.03 14.61
C ARG A 5 21.83 -17.43 14.28
N GLU A 6 21.40 -18.17 15.28
CA GLU A 6 20.80 -19.50 15.12
C GLU A 6 19.49 -19.40 14.32
N LEU A 7 18.62 -18.44 14.70
CA LEU A 7 17.37 -18.18 13.97
C LEU A 7 17.65 -17.72 12.52
N ALA A 8 18.64 -16.87 12.29
CA ALA A 8 19.01 -16.45 10.94
C ALA A 8 19.45 -17.64 10.06
N GLY A 9 20.28 -18.54 10.60
CA GLY A 9 20.69 -19.76 9.91
C GLY A 9 19.52 -20.70 9.61
N TRP A 10 18.61 -20.85 10.56
CA TRP A 10 17.41 -21.65 10.41
C TRP A 10 16.47 -21.09 9.32
N LEU A 11 16.23 -19.75 9.31
CA LEU A 11 15.44 -19.08 8.28
C LEU A 11 16.00 -19.29 6.87
N LEU A 12 17.33 -19.23 6.73
CA LEU A 12 18.00 -19.52 5.47
C LEU A 12 17.77 -20.96 5.01
N ALA A 13 17.98 -21.91 5.92
CA ALA A 13 17.83 -23.35 5.62
C ALA A 13 16.38 -23.73 5.26
N ARG A 14 15.39 -23.06 5.85
CA ARG A 14 13.95 -23.33 5.65
C ARG A 14 13.26 -22.38 4.70
N ARG A 15 14.01 -21.51 4.04
CA ARG A 15 13.48 -20.46 3.15
C ARG A 15 12.42 -20.97 2.18
N GLY A 16 12.68 -22.05 1.46
CA GLY A 16 11.76 -22.60 0.46
C GLY A 16 10.43 -23.07 1.07
N ALA A 17 10.49 -23.73 2.24
CA ALA A 17 9.28 -24.16 2.94
C ALA A 17 8.45 -22.97 3.42
N ILE A 18 9.08 -21.95 3.99
CA ILE A 18 8.43 -20.72 4.47
C ILE A 18 7.77 -19.97 3.30
N GLU A 19 8.47 -19.82 2.17
CA GLU A 19 7.93 -19.16 0.98
C GLU A 19 6.75 -19.93 0.41
N THR A 20 6.82 -21.24 0.34
CA THR A 20 5.70 -22.09 -0.14
C THR A 20 4.48 -21.95 0.78
N ALA A 21 4.68 -22.00 2.10
CA ALA A 21 3.59 -21.84 3.06
C ALA A 21 2.97 -20.43 2.98
N ALA A 22 3.77 -19.38 2.88
CA ALA A 22 3.30 -18.00 2.73
C ALA A 22 2.49 -17.80 1.44
N ILE A 23 2.94 -18.38 0.32
CA ILE A 23 2.21 -18.36 -0.95
C ILE A 23 0.88 -19.11 -0.81
N GLY A 24 0.87 -20.26 -0.16
CA GLY A 24 -0.35 -21.03 0.09
C GLY A 24 -1.42 -20.23 0.84
N ARG A 25 -1.03 -19.38 1.80
CA ARG A 25 -1.93 -18.49 2.57
C ARG A 25 -2.53 -17.37 1.72
N LEU A 26 -1.77 -16.86 0.77
CA LEU A 26 -2.16 -15.70 -0.06
C LEU A 26 -2.75 -16.10 -1.42
N GLY A 27 -2.66 -17.38 -1.79
CA GLY A 27 -3.16 -17.92 -3.05
C GLY A 27 -2.26 -17.67 -4.26
N SER A 28 -1.30 -16.77 -4.18
CA SER A 28 -0.36 -16.48 -5.28
C SER A 28 0.96 -15.90 -4.74
N ALA A 29 2.03 -16.03 -5.50
CA ALA A 29 3.30 -15.32 -5.24
C ALA A 29 3.23 -13.89 -5.78
N PRO A 30 3.99 -12.93 -5.22
CA PRO A 30 4.14 -11.63 -5.85
C PRO A 30 4.78 -11.82 -7.23
N PRO A 31 4.29 -11.15 -8.29
CA PRO A 31 4.84 -11.29 -9.63
C PRO A 31 6.36 -11.05 -9.65
N ALA A 32 7.09 -11.86 -10.40
CA ALA A 32 8.54 -11.69 -10.52
C ALA A 32 8.86 -10.28 -11.06
N GLY A 33 9.79 -9.57 -10.40
CA GLY A 33 10.17 -8.20 -10.76
C GLY A 33 9.21 -7.12 -10.28
N SER A 34 8.12 -7.48 -9.59
CA SER A 34 7.21 -6.49 -8.97
C SER A 34 7.88 -5.76 -7.80
N ALA A 35 7.31 -4.62 -7.44
CA ALA A 35 7.76 -3.85 -6.29
C ALA A 35 7.57 -4.62 -4.97
N GLU A 36 6.55 -5.47 -4.89
CA GLU A 36 6.27 -6.36 -3.77
C GLU A 36 7.34 -7.45 -3.64
N ALA A 37 7.72 -8.08 -4.75
CA ALA A 37 8.78 -9.09 -4.77
C ALA A 37 10.12 -8.49 -4.33
N GLU A 38 10.43 -7.25 -4.75
CA GLU A 38 11.63 -6.53 -4.31
C GLU A 38 11.54 -6.20 -2.81
N ALA A 39 10.42 -5.66 -2.35
CA ALA A 39 10.22 -5.32 -0.95
C ALA A 39 10.33 -6.55 -0.04
N LEU A 40 9.78 -7.71 -0.45
CA LEU A 40 9.89 -8.96 0.29
C LEU A 40 11.35 -9.46 0.34
N ARG A 41 12.12 -9.31 -0.74
CA ARG A 41 13.57 -9.59 -0.72
C ARG A 41 14.31 -8.71 0.28
N ARG A 42 14.03 -7.40 0.28
CA ARG A 42 14.63 -6.42 1.20
C ARG A 42 14.26 -6.72 2.65
N PHE A 43 13.02 -7.08 2.91
CA PHE A 43 12.58 -7.51 4.23
C PHE A 43 13.38 -8.71 4.74
N ARG A 44 13.51 -9.76 3.93
CA ARG A 44 14.29 -10.95 4.31
C ARG A 44 15.74 -10.61 4.59
N SER A 45 16.36 -9.79 3.74
CA SER A 45 17.74 -9.33 3.96
C SER A 45 17.85 -8.53 5.26
N PHE A 46 16.91 -7.64 5.53
CA PHE A 46 16.86 -6.87 6.77
C PHE A 46 16.72 -7.77 8.00
N VAL A 47 15.82 -8.76 7.97
CA VAL A 47 15.64 -9.73 9.06
C VAL A 47 16.95 -10.49 9.32
N LEU A 48 17.59 -11.03 8.29
CA LEU A 48 18.82 -11.79 8.42
C LEU A 48 19.98 -10.96 8.95
N LEU A 49 20.13 -9.72 8.48
CA LEU A 49 21.15 -8.79 8.96
C LEU A 49 20.93 -8.43 10.43
N THR A 50 19.70 -8.08 10.80
CA THR A 50 19.37 -7.71 12.18
C THR A 50 19.59 -8.86 13.15
N LEU A 51 19.15 -10.07 12.80
CA LEU A 51 19.36 -11.26 13.63
C LEU A 51 20.83 -11.67 13.72
N GLY A 52 21.62 -11.41 12.66
CA GLY A 52 23.05 -11.75 12.63
C GLY A 52 23.96 -10.74 13.32
N GLN A 53 23.63 -9.45 13.26
CA GLN A 53 24.49 -8.35 13.71
C GLN A 53 23.96 -7.60 14.94
N GLY A 54 22.70 -7.85 15.34
CA GLY A 54 22.01 -7.14 16.41
C GLY A 54 21.06 -6.04 15.88
N ASP A 55 20.44 -5.31 16.81
CA ASP A 55 19.30 -4.41 16.54
C ASP A 55 19.62 -3.13 15.74
N GLU A 56 20.86 -2.88 15.35
CA GLU A 56 21.30 -1.65 14.68
C GLU A 56 21.03 -1.62 13.18
N ALA A 57 20.67 -2.74 12.54
CA ALA A 57 20.40 -2.76 11.10
C ALA A 57 19.15 -1.92 10.75
N ALA A 58 19.29 -0.98 9.81
CA ALA A 58 18.18 -0.24 9.24
C ALA A 58 17.67 -0.90 7.95
N PRO A 59 16.35 -0.89 7.68
CA PRO A 59 15.83 -1.40 6.42
C PRO A 59 16.34 -0.58 5.23
N SER A 60 16.98 -1.22 4.25
CA SER A 60 17.34 -0.56 3.00
C SER A 60 16.14 -0.59 2.04
N LEU A 61 15.52 0.56 1.82
CA LEU A 61 14.33 0.72 0.97
C LEU A 61 14.61 1.46 -0.33
N GLU A 62 15.88 1.61 -0.69
CA GLU A 62 16.27 2.23 -1.96
C GLU A 62 15.67 1.44 -3.14
N GLY A 63 14.96 2.14 -4.03
CA GLY A 63 14.30 1.55 -5.19
C GLY A 63 12.99 0.80 -4.89
N VAL A 64 12.62 0.57 -3.64
CA VAL A 64 11.34 -0.04 -3.28
C VAL A 64 10.20 0.94 -3.54
N ARG A 65 9.23 0.53 -4.38
CA ARG A 65 8.11 1.37 -4.85
C ARG A 65 6.75 0.81 -4.47
N THR A 66 6.66 0.15 -3.33
CA THR A 66 5.40 -0.33 -2.76
C THR A 66 5.10 0.34 -1.43
N GLY A 67 3.84 0.43 -1.06
CA GLY A 67 3.39 1.03 0.21
C GLY A 67 3.29 0.01 1.35
N GLU A 68 3.26 0.54 2.59
CA GLU A 68 3.11 -0.23 3.81
C GLU A 68 1.91 -1.19 3.75
N ARG A 69 0.74 -0.67 3.36
CA ARG A 69 -0.50 -1.44 3.39
C ARG A 69 -0.45 -2.69 2.51
N ARG A 70 0.10 -2.56 1.30
CA ARG A 70 0.21 -3.67 0.35
C ARG A 70 1.20 -4.72 0.85
N MET A 71 2.29 -4.26 1.46
CA MET A 71 3.29 -5.17 2.01
C MET A 71 2.85 -5.86 3.31
N ARG A 72 1.95 -5.26 4.09
CA ARG A 72 1.50 -5.82 5.37
C ARG A 72 1.04 -7.26 5.24
N ARG A 73 0.15 -7.56 4.31
CA ARG A 73 -0.36 -8.93 4.07
C ARG A 73 0.76 -9.92 3.73
N TRP A 74 1.71 -9.51 2.88
CA TRP A 74 2.85 -10.36 2.49
C TRP A 74 3.78 -10.64 3.66
N LEU A 75 4.08 -9.63 4.45
CA LEU A 75 4.97 -9.76 5.60
C LEU A 75 4.33 -10.52 6.74
N GLU A 76 3.03 -10.35 6.98
CA GLU A 76 2.24 -11.13 7.94
C GLU A 76 2.26 -12.61 7.54
N ALA A 77 1.85 -12.92 6.31
CA ALA A 77 1.85 -14.28 5.82
C ALA A 77 3.23 -14.95 5.88
N TRP A 78 4.30 -14.20 5.60
CA TRP A 78 5.66 -14.72 5.69
C TRP A 78 6.11 -14.99 7.14
N VAL A 79 5.80 -14.09 8.08
CA VAL A 79 6.12 -14.27 9.51
C VAL A 79 5.33 -15.43 10.09
N GLU A 80 4.03 -15.53 9.78
CA GLU A 80 3.18 -16.65 10.21
C GLU A 80 3.66 -17.99 9.64
N ALA A 81 4.03 -18.03 8.36
CA ALA A 81 4.58 -19.21 7.72
C ALA A 81 5.91 -19.64 8.36
N ALA A 82 6.76 -18.69 8.75
CA ALA A 82 7.98 -18.98 9.48
C ALA A 82 7.69 -19.57 10.85
N ALA A 83 6.74 -18.99 11.60
CA ALA A 83 6.32 -19.51 12.90
C ALA A 83 5.74 -20.94 12.79
N GLU A 84 4.84 -21.17 11.85
CA GLU A 84 4.27 -22.50 11.59
C GLU A 84 5.34 -23.55 11.23
N THR A 85 6.30 -23.16 10.38
CA THR A 85 7.42 -24.04 9.98
C THR A 85 8.32 -24.40 11.17
N ALA A 86 8.35 -23.55 12.21
CA ALA A 86 9.14 -23.76 13.42
C ALA A 86 8.51 -24.77 14.41
N GLY A 87 7.22 -25.09 14.24
CA GLY A 87 6.51 -26.06 15.08
C GLY A 87 6.53 -25.66 16.57
N PRO A 88 7.20 -26.42 17.45
CA PRO A 88 7.25 -26.12 18.90
C PRO A 88 7.86 -24.76 19.25
N ASP A 89 8.71 -24.20 18.38
CA ASP A 89 9.35 -22.90 18.56
C ASP A 89 8.56 -21.74 17.94
N ALA A 90 7.31 -21.96 17.48
CA ALA A 90 6.51 -20.97 16.76
C ALA A 90 6.40 -19.63 17.48
N ASP A 91 6.08 -19.63 18.78
CA ASP A 91 5.92 -18.41 19.58
C ASP A 91 7.25 -17.64 19.71
N ALA A 92 8.36 -18.34 19.87
CA ALA A 92 9.68 -17.74 19.94
C ALA A 92 10.09 -17.09 18.61
N VAL A 93 9.82 -17.77 17.48
CA VAL A 93 10.05 -17.25 16.13
C VAL A 93 9.17 -16.04 15.86
N GLN A 94 7.88 -16.12 16.14
CA GLN A 94 6.94 -15.03 15.95
C GLN A 94 7.29 -13.81 16.81
N GLY A 95 7.62 -14.03 18.09
CA GLY A 95 8.02 -12.97 19.02
C GLY A 95 9.25 -12.19 18.54
N ARG A 96 10.18 -12.85 17.83
CA ARG A 96 11.36 -12.19 17.26
C ARG A 96 11.12 -11.54 15.91
N LEU A 97 10.28 -12.12 15.05
CA LEU A 97 10.04 -11.61 13.70
C LEU A 97 8.99 -10.50 13.66
N ALA A 98 7.98 -10.53 14.53
CA ALA A 98 6.93 -9.51 14.54
C ALA A 98 7.44 -8.07 14.76
N PRO A 99 8.37 -7.80 15.71
CA PRO A 99 8.95 -6.46 15.85
C PRO A 99 9.73 -6.02 14.60
N LEU A 100 10.44 -6.93 13.94
CA LEU A 100 11.17 -6.62 12.70
C LEU A 100 10.23 -6.30 11.54
N ARG A 101 9.12 -7.02 11.45
CA ARG A 101 8.04 -6.70 10.50
C ARG A 101 7.53 -5.28 10.71
N GLU A 102 7.18 -4.91 11.95
CA GLU A 102 6.66 -3.56 12.22
C GLU A 102 7.69 -2.46 11.94
N ARG A 103 8.97 -2.67 12.27
CA ARG A 103 10.06 -1.73 11.92
C ARG A 103 10.18 -1.55 10.40
N PHE A 104 10.09 -2.63 9.64
CA PHE A 104 10.14 -2.55 8.18
C PHE A 104 8.92 -1.84 7.59
N LEU A 105 7.71 -2.11 8.10
CA LEU A 105 6.48 -1.43 7.69
C LEU A 105 6.52 0.07 8.02
N LEU A 106 7.02 0.44 9.19
CA LEU A 106 7.20 1.85 9.56
C LEU A 106 8.15 2.55 8.58
N ALA A 107 9.29 1.96 8.27
CA ALA A 107 10.25 2.50 7.31
C ALA A 107 9.65 2.66 5.89
N LEU A 108 8.80 1.70 5.44
CA LEU A 108 8.04 1.83 4.19
C LEU A 108 7.07 3.02 4.22
N ARG A 109 6.38 3.23 5.34
CA ARG A 109 5.46 4.35 5.54
C ARG A 109 6.21 5.68 5.47
N GLU A 110 7.33 5.81 6.18
CA GLU A 110 8.15 7.02 6.20
C GLU A 110 8.74 7.33 4.83
N THR A 111 9.30 6.31 4.14
CA THR A 111 9.83 6.46 2.78
C THR A 111 8.73 6.88 1.79
N SER A 112 7.52 6.35 1.94
CA SER A 112 6.38 6.73 1.12
C SER A 112 5.92 8.17 1.42
N ALA A 113 5.96 8.59 2.69
CA ALA A 113 5.65 9.96 3.10
C ALA A 113 6.70 10.96 2.58
N ALA A 114 8.01 10.64 2.70
CA ALA A 114 9.09 11.47 2.18
C ALA A 114 9.01 11.64 0.65
N ARG A 115 8.70 10.57 -0.09
CA ARG A 115 8.47 10.64 -1.55
C ARG A 115 7.28 11.52 -1.92
N ARG A 116 6.23 11.54 -1.10
CA ARG A 116 5.08 12.45 -1.29
C ARG A 116 5.47 13.90 -1.07
N ALA A 117 6.23 14.17 -0.01
CA ALA A 117 6.69 15.52 0.32
C ALA A 117 7.67 16.10 -0.73
N SER A 118 8.54 15.25 -1.31
CA SER A 118 9.49 15.66 -2.36
C SER A 118 8.87 15.72 -3.77
N GLY A 119 7.66 15.19 -3.94
CA GLY A 119 6.92 15.21 -5.21
C GLY A 119 6.17 16.51 -5.46
N ALA A 120 6.79 17.68 -5.24
CA ALA A 120 6.21 18.96 -5.62
C ALA A 120 5.78 18.98 -7.11
N PRO A 121 4.57 19.47 -7.44
CA PRO A 121 4.08 19.44 -8.81
C PRO A 121 4.94 20.33 -9.70
N LEU A 122 5.49 19.77 -10.79
CA LEU A 122 6.14 20.54 -11.84
C LEU A 122 5.10 21.49 -12.49
N PRO A 123 5.27 22.81 -12.35
CA PRO A 123 4.35 23.74 -12.98
C PRO A 123 4.64 23.81 -14.49
N GLY A 124 3.67 23.53 -15.34
CA GLY A 124 3.73 23.91 -16.73
C GLY A 124 3.11 23.02 -17.79
N ARG A 125 2.99 21.71 -17.60
CA ARG A 125 2.38 20.81 -18.62
C ARG A 125 0.95 20.34 -18.32
N ARG A 126 0.40 20.72 -17.19
CA ARG A 126 -0.94 20.30 -16.73
C ARG A 126 -2.13 21.11 -17.25
N ARG A 127 -1.91 22.27 -17.90
CA ARG A 127 -2.96 23.29 -18.01
C ARG A 127 -4.18 22.91 -18.86
N VAL A 128 -4.06 22.14 -19.93
CA VAL A 128 -5.19 21.89 -20.84
C VAL A 128 -6.05 20.70 -20.34
N VAL A 129 -5.42 19.59 -19.96
CA VAL A 129 -6.14 18.41 -19.46
C VAL A 129 -6.75 18.68 -18.08
N SER A 130 -6.01 19.36 -17.20
CA SER A 130 -6.51 19.79 -15.89
C SER A 130 -7.72 20.74 -16.03
N ALA A 131 -7.65 21.73 -16.92
CA ALA A 131 -8.76 22.64 -17.15
C ALA A 131 -9.99 21.95 -17.75
N ALA A 132 -9.82 20.87 -18.52
CA ALA A 132 -10.94 20.07 -19.00
C ALA A 132 -11.58 19.26 -17.87
N ILE A 133 -10.77 18.63 -17.01
CA ILE A 133 -11.23 17.87 -15.84
C ILE A 133 -11.91 18.78 -14.82
N ASP A 134 -11.43 20.00 -14.64
CA ASP A 134 -12.00 20.99 -13.72
C ASP A 134 -13.42 21.45 -14.16
N ARG A 135 -13.78 21.27 -15.44
CA ARG A 135 -15.12 21.58 -15.99
C ARG A 135 -16.08 20.38 -15.96
N VAL A 136 -15.61 19.21 -15.60
CA VAL A 136 -16.47 18.02 -15.48
C VAL A 136 -17.29 18.12 -14.20
N CYS A 137 -18.61 17.92 -14.33
CA CYS A 137 -19.53 17.97 -13.17
C CYS A 137 -19.40 16.76 -12.25
N ASP A 138 -18.86 15.65 -12.74
CA ASP A 138 -18.61 14.47 -11.93
C ASP A 138 -17.39 14.69 -11.04
N ALA A 139 -17.44 14.18 -9.81
CA ALA A 139 -16.30 14.23 -8.91
C ALA A 139 -15.16 13.36 -9.44
N PHE A 140 -13.99 13.97 -9.64
CA PHE A 140 -12.77 13.29 -10.09
C PHE A 140 -11.70 13.36 -9.02
N LEU A 141 -11.11 12.18 -8.71
CA LEU A 141 -9.97 12.02 -7.81
C LEU A 141 -8.91 11.16 -8.49
N ALA A 142 -7.66 11.57 -8.41
CA ALA A 142 -6.52 10.70 -8.70
C ALA A 142 -5.91 10.24 -7.38
N ILE A 143 -5.99 8.95 -7.09
CA ILE A 143 -5.53 8.35 -5.84
C ILE A 143 -4.28 7.53 -6.14
N ASP A 144 -3.23 7.72 -5.37
CA ASP A 144 -2.06 6.85 -5.42
C ASP A 144 -2.46 5.47 -4.91
N ALA A 145 -2.41 4.46 -5.78
CA ALA A 145 -2.92 3.13 -5.48
C ALA A 145 -2.11 2.40 -4.39
N ASP A 146 -0.85 2.79 -4.16
CA ASP A 146 0.00 2.17 -3.16
C ASP A 146 -0.21 2.78 -1.77
N THR A 147 -0.51 4.08 -1.71
CA THR A 147 -0.55 4.83 -0.44
C THR A 147 -1.94 5.27 -0.03
N GLY A 148 -2.93 5.25 -0.94
CA GLY A 148 -4.26 5.80 -0.73
C GLY A 148 -4.31 7.33 -0.71
N ALA A 149 -3.19 8.02 -0.94
CA ALA A 149 -3.15 9.48 -0.92
C ALA A 149 -3.78 10.08 -2.18
N ILE A 150 -4.58 11.12 -2.02
CA ILE A 150 -5.16 11.88 -3.14
C ILE A 150 -4.04 12.71 -3.80
N ALA A 151 -3.72 12.36 -5.04
CA ALA A 151 -2.69 13.03 -5.83
C ALA A 151 -3.24 14.22 -6.63
N ASP A 152 -4.52 14.17 -7.02
CA ASP A 152 -5.23 15.25 -7.71
C ASP A 152 -6.75 15.14 -7.50
N ALA A 153 -7.46 16.26 -7.62
CA ALA A 153 -8.91 16.33 -7.49
C ALA A 153 -9.46 17.50 -8.31
N ASN A 154 -10.68 17.38 -8.82
CA ASN A 154 -11.35 18.51 -9.45
C ASN A 154 -12.26 19.28 -8.46
N PRO A 155 -12.79 20.47 -8.82
CA PRO A 155 -13.69 21.22 -7.96
C PRO A 155 -14.97 20.46 -7.57
N ALA A 156 -15.49 19.61 -8.46
CA ALA A 156 -16.68 18.78 -8.18
C ALA A 156 -16.40 17.75 -7.06
N ALA A 157 -15.20 17.18 -6.99
CA ALA A 157 -14.80 16.31 -5.87
C ALA A 157 -14.76 17.08 -4.55
N GLY A 158 -14.25 18.32 -4.56
CA GLY A 158 -14.29 19.18 -3.39
C GLY A 158 -15.72 19.48 -2.93
N ALA A 159 -16.61 19.81 -3.86
CA ALA A 159 -18.03 20.05 -3.57
C ALA A 159 -18.73 18.79 -3.04
N LEU A 160 -18.50 17.63 -3.65
CA LEU A 160 -19.06 16.35 -3.20
C LEU A 160 -18.62 16.02 -1.76
N LEU A 161 -17.33 16.19 -1.47
CA LEU A 161 -16.74 15.83 -0.17
C LEU A 161 -16.78 16.96 0.87
N GLY A 162 -17.46 18.08 0.55
CA GLY A 162 -17.65 19.20 1.49
C GLY A 162 -16.33 19.87 1.91
N THR A 163 -15.34 19.93 1.01
CA THR A 163 -14.01 20.48 1.31
C THR A 163 -13.41 21.17 0.07
N THR A 164 -12.21 21.71 0.20
CA THR A 164 -11.52 22.34 -0.94
C THR A 164 -10.54 21.36 -1.58
N ARG A 165 -10.24 21.56 -2.88
CA ARG A 165 -9.21 20.80 -3.59
C ARG A 165 -7.88 20.79 -2.84
N ASP A 166 -7.43 21.92 -2.31
CA ASP A 166 -6.14 22.05 -1.64
C ASP A 166 -6.05 21.19 -0.38
N ARG A 167 -7.18 21.02 0.33
CA ARG A 167 -7.28 20.12 1.48
C ARG A 167 -7.34 18.65 1.10
N LEU A 168 -7.85 18.35 -0.10
CA LEU A 168 -7.86 16.98 -0.62
C LEU A 168 -6.47 16.53 -1.04
N LEU A 169 -5.65 17.40 -1.59
CA LEU A 169 -4.32 17.04 -2.07
C LEU A 169 -3.42 16.55 -0.93
N GLY A 170 -2.93 15.32 -1.06
CA GLY A 170 -2.10 14.64 -0.07
C GLY A 170 -2.88 14.01 1.10
N ALA A 171 -4.19 14.26 1.23
CA ALA A 171 -5.02 13.59 2.21
C ALA A 171 -5.18 12.10 1.90
N ASP A 172 -5.43 11.29 2.93
CA ASP A 172 -5.82 9.90 2.76
C ASP A 172 -7.26 9.83 2.22
N ALA A 173 -7.45 9.21 1.05
CA ALA A 173 -8.77 9.03 0.46
C ALA A 173 -9.72 8.25 1.39
N MET A 174 -9.18 7.35 2.22
CA MET A 174 -9.97 6.57 3.18
C MET A 174 -10.54 7.41 4.33
N ALA A 175 -10.05 8.62 4.55
CA ALA A 175 -10.69 9.56 5.47
C ALA A 175 -12.11 9.98 5.02
N TYR A 176 -12.36 9.91 3.70
CA TYR A 176 -13.67 10.20 3.09
C TYR A 176 -14.48 8.93 2.77
N VAL A 177 -14.12 7.81 3.36
CA VAL A 177 -14.80 6.52 3.19
C VAL A 177 -15.29 6.05 4.57
N PRO A 178 -16.59 5.78 4.75
CA PRO A 178 -17.11 5.17 5.97
C PRO A 178 -16.38 3.87 6.30
N ALA A 179 -16.21 3.56 7.59
CA ALA A 179 -15.40 2.44 8.05
C ALA A 179 -15.81 1.10 7.39
N GLU A 180 -17.12 0.87 7.28
CA GLU A 180 -17.73 -0.32 6.68
C GLU A 180 -17.48 -0.45 5.16
N ALA A 181 -17.22 0.65 4.47
CA ALA A 181 -16.97 0.66 3.03
C ALA A 181 -15.47 0.60 2.67
N ARG A 182 -14.56 0.77 3.63
CA ARG A 182 -13.10 0.87 3.38
C ARG A 182 -12.53 -0.37 2.74
N GLU A 183 -12.95 -1.55 3.18
CA GLU A 183 -12.46 -2.81 2.61
C GLU A 183 -12.82 -2.92 1.13
N LEU A 184 -14.07 -2.58 0.76
CA LEU A 184 -14.49 -2.55 -0.63
C LEU A 184 -13.66 -1.57 -1.46
N TRP A 185 -13.45 -0.35 -0.98
CA TRP A 185 -12.65 0.65 -1.68
C TRP A 185 -11.21 0.18 -1.89
N TRP A 186 -10.61 -0.36 -0.84
CA TRP A 186 -9.27 -0.88 -0.95
C TRP A 186 -9.16 -2.03 -1.94
N ALA A 187 -10.11 -2.96 -1.93
CA ALA A 187 -10.12 -4.06 -2.90
C ALA A 187 -10.17 -3.57 -4.36
N GLN A 188 -10.87 -2.45 -4.64
CA GLN A 188 -10.88 -1.85 -5.97
C GLN A 188 -9.55 -1.17 -6.31
N LEU A 189 -8.93 -0.46 -5.36
CA LEU A 189 -7.62 0.16 -5.56
C LEU A 189 -6.52 -0.90 -5.78
N ASP A 190 -6.54 -1.98 -5.01
CA ASP A 190 -5.60 -3.10 -5.17
C ASP A 190 -5.77 -3.79 -6.53
N ALA A 191 -7.00 -4.07 -6.95
CA ALA A 191 -7.27 -4.68 -8.25
C ALA A 191 -6.74 -3.81 -9.41
N VAL A 192 -6.91 -2.48 -9.32
CA VAL A 192 -6.37 -1.54 -10.31
C VAL A 192 -4.84 -1.50 -10.26
N ALA A 193 -4.26 -1.54 -9.08
CA ALA A 193 -2.81 -1.59 -8.92
C ALA A 193 -2.21 -2.89 -9.48
N GLU A 194 -2.91 -4.01 -9.34
CA GLU A 194 -2.51 -5.34 -9.83
C GLU A 194 -2.71 -5.53 -11.35
N GLY A 195 -3.35 -4.58 -12.02
CA GLY A 195 -3.45 -4.60 -13.49
C GLY A 195 -4.85 -4.48 -14.06
N SER A 196 -5.92 -4.47 -13.25
CA SER A 196 -7.28 -4.24 -13.74
C SER A 196 -7.38 -2.85 -14.35
N GLU A 197 -7.82 -2.75 -15.62
CA GLU A 197 -7.86 -1.47 -16.32
C GLU A 197 -9.01 -0.58 -15.83
N ARG A 198 -10.18 -1.18 -15.53
CA ARG A 198 -11.38 -0.43 -15.13
C ARG A 198 -12.29 -1.24 -14.21
N ARG A 199 -12.78 -0.61 -13.15
CA ARG A 199 -13.74 -1.17 -12.21
C ARG A 199 -14.91 -0.23 -12.01
N ARG A 200 -16.13 -0.77 -11.93
CA ARG A 200 -17.33 -0.03 -11.56
C ARG A 200 -17.99 -0.69 -10.36
N PHE A 201 -18.42 0.12 -9.40
CA PHE A 201 -19.07 -0.40 -8.18
C PHE A 201 -19.87 0.73 -7.51
N ARG A 202 -20.85 0.33 -6.72
CA ARG A 202 -21.56 1.23 -5.81
C ARG A 202 -20.88 1.19 -4.46
N ALA A 203 -20.68 2.36 -3.86
CA ALA A 203 -20.05 2.46 -2.56
C ALA A 203 -20.51 3.69 -1.77
N GLY A 204 -20.27 3.65 -0.46
CA GLY A 204 -20.38 4.81 0.41
C GLY A 204 -19.14 5.69 0.34
N LEU A 205 -19.37 6.99 0.33
CA LEU A 205 -18.41 8.02 0.73
C LEU A 205 -18.97 8.76 1.94
N GLN A 206 -18.17 9.58 2.58
CA GLN A 206 -18.59 10.56 3.58
C GLN A 206 -17.94 11.90 3.30
N ASP A 207 -18.68 12.98 3.52
CA ASP A 207 -18.12 14.32 3.40
C ASP A 207 -17.25 14.68 4.63
N ALA A 208 -16.66 15.86 4.61
CA ALA A 208 -15.83 16.37 5.70
C ALA A 208 -16.62 16.57 7.02
N ALA A 209 -17.96 16.60 6.96
CA ALA A 209 -18.85 16.66 8.13
C ALA A 209 -19.32 15.26 8.59
N GLY A 210 -18.87 14.19 7.95
CA GLY A 210 -19.25 12.80 8.25
C GLY A 210 -20.60 12.39 7.68
N ARG A 211 -21.23 13.16 6.77
CA ARG A 211 -22.49 12.79 6.14
C ARG A 211 -22.24 11.72 5.10
N ALA A 212 -23.01 10.63 5.18
CA ALA A 212 -22.93 9.54 4.22
C ALA A 212 -23.44 9.95 2.83
N LEU A 213 -22.73 9.54 1.80
CA LEU A 213 -23.01 9.77 0.39
C LEU A 213 -22.97 8.42 -0.34
N ALA A 214 -24.07 8.06 -1.01
CA ALA A 214 -24.07 6.91 -1.91
C ALA A 214 -23.58 7.35 -3.28
N VAL A 215 -22.59 6.65 -3.84
CA VAL A 215 -22.00 6.98 -5.13
C VAL A 215 -21.87 5.76 -6.04
N ASP A 216 -22.07 6.00 -7.34
CA ASP A 216 -21.61 5.10 -8.38
C ASP A 216 -20.17 5.50 -8.76
N ALA A 217 -19.22 4.65 -8.41
CA ALA A 217 -17.80 4.90 -8.64
C ALA A 217 -17.28 4.12 -9.85
N THR A 218 -16.44 4.77 -10.65
CA THR A 218 -15.62 4.14 -11.67
C THR A 218 -14.16 4.40 -11.34
N VAL A 219 -13.38 3.34 -11.22
CA VAL A 219 -11.93 3.41 -10.98
C VAL A 219 -11.21 2.91 -12.23
N THR A 220 -10.25 3.68 -12.72
CA THR A 220 -9.46 3.36 -13.92
C THR A 220 -7.98 3.44 -13.59
N ARG A 221 -7.20 2.48 -14.07
CA ARG A 221 -5.76 2.45 -13.88
C ARG A 221 -5.06 3.50 -14.74
N PHE A 222 -4.13 4.23 -14.12
CA PHE A 222 -3.19 5.09 -14.82
C PHE A 222 -1.79 4.86 -14.27
N ALA A 223 -1.00 4.07 -14.99
CA ALA A 223 0.36 3.75 -14.60
C ALA A 223 1.35 4.75 -15.20
N THR A 224 2.24 5.26 -14.38
CA THR A 224 3.40 6.04 -14.79
C THR A 224 4.69 5.30 -14.45
N ARG A 225 5.85 5.77 -14.92
CA ARG A 225 7.14 5.18 -14.53
C ARG A 225 7.41 5.28 -13.03
N ALA A 226 6.77 6.23 -12.34
CA ALA A 226 7.03 6.54 -10.93
C ALA A 226 6.00 5.91 -9.97
N ARG A 227 4.75 5.75 -10.40
CA ARG A 227 3.63 5.30 -9.54
C ARG A 227 2.44 4.85 -10.36
N THR A 228 1.56 4.06 -9.75
CA THR A 228 0.24 3.73 -10.27
C THR A 228 -0.80 4.62 -9.59
N LEU A 229 -1.59 5.32 -10.39
CA LEU A 229 -2.74 6.10 -9.93
C LEU A 229 -4.03 5.35 -10.25
N ALA A 230 -4.95 5.37 -9.32
CA ALA A 230 -6.34 5.02 -9.53
C ALA A 230 -7.11 6.33 -9.83
N LEU A 231 -7.60 6.46 -11.06
CA LEU A 231 -8.44 7.59 -11.45
C LEU A 231 -9.89 7.24 -11.10
N VAL A 232 -10.44 7.91 -10.12
CA VAL A 232 -11.79 7.70 -9.61
C VAL A 232 -12.71 8.77 -10.17
N VAL A 233 -13.84 8.34 -10.74
CA VAL A 233 -14.99 9.20 -11.08
C VAL A 233 -16.15 8.75 -10.22
N ALA A 234 -16.69 9.64 -9.38
CA ALA A 234 -17.82 9.37 -8.51
C ALA A 234 -19.03 10.25 -8.89
N ARG A 235 -20.20 9.61 -8.90
CA ARG A 235 -21.50 10.22 -9.20
C ARG A 235 -22.50 9.90 -8.09
N THR A 236 -23.28 10.87 -7.70
CA THR A 236 -24.44 10.71 -6.79
C THR A 236 -25.71 10.47 -7.57
#